data_72974db4970d7801fc1861ebcde1c482
#
_entry.id   72974db4970d7801fc1861ebcde1c482
#
_cell.length_a   1.000
_cell.length_b   1.000
_cell.length_c   1.000
_cell.angle_alpha   90.00
_cell.angle_beta   90.00
_cell.angle_gamma   90.00
#
_symmetry.space_group_name_H-M   'P 1'
#
loop_
_entity.id
_entity.type
_entity.pdbx_description
1 polymer ?
#
loop_
_entity_poly.entity_id
_entity_poly.type
_entity_poly.pdbx_seq_one_letter_code
_entity_poly.pdbx_strand_id
1 'polypeptide(L)'
;AAPWSLEPPEVDGLMARIRERGVPLAEFIGAKPLYGIKTGLNEAFLIDDDTRTALIRDDPGCAAIINPYLRGQDIGRWVPDWRGLWMIVLKSSGNFAWPWSDAGEEAEAMFQRTYPSLYAHMKPLQDRLMARQDKGRYWWELRACDYYGAFDTPKIIHTDIAWRPQFAFSDAPLYFVNTCYVWPITDFFVLAVMNSPLLWAFMWRNAQHGKDEALRLIHSFMTTLPIAEPTAEIRTQAEEWVAELLTLSQDAQDQSRELLTWLRLELGVDQPGQRLETFADLSGDDFVAEVRKRRPKGAPRLSPTVITELTETHQHYAETARERAIRVRALEREISDLVNRAYRLSDEEIDLMWRTAPPRMPRC
;
A
#
# COMPACT_ATOMS: atom_id res chain seq x y z
N ALA A 1 -2.78 -18.99 -32.34
CA ALA A 1 -4.24 -18.95 -32.23
C ALA A 1 -4.57 -18.01 -31.07
N ALA A 2 -5.42 -17.00 -31.29
CA ALA A 2 -5.91 -16.15 -30.20
C ALA A 2 -6.72 -17.01 -29.22
N PRO A 3 -6.60 -16.79 -27.89
CA PRO A 3 -7.42 -17.49 -26.92
C PRO A 3 -8.91 -17.21 -27.22
N TRP A 4 -9.74 -18.21 -27.03
CA TRP A 4 -11.19 -18.06 -27.15
C TRP A 4 -11.67 -17.04 -26.10
N SER A 5 -12.27 -15.93 -26.56
CA SER A 5 -12.95 -14.97 -25.69
C SER A 5 -14.46 -15.28 -25.69
N LEU A 6 -15.10 -15.17 -24.52
CA LEU A 6 -16.55 -15.23 -24.36
C LEU A 6 -17.17 -13.82 -24.39
N GLU A 7 -16.35 -12.77 -24.56
CA GLU A 7 -16.77 -11.39 -24.63
C GLU A 7 -17.42 -11.08 -26.00
N PRO A 8 -18.35 -10.12 -26.06
CA PRO A 8 -18.86 -9.61 -27.32
C PRO A 8 -17.75 -9.09 -28.23
N PRO A 9 -17.83 -9.25 -29.56
CA PRO A 9 -16.79 -8.80 -30.50
C PRO A 9 -16.40 -7.33 -30.39
N GLU A 10 -17.36 -6.46 -30.03
CA GLU A 10 -17.10 -5.04 -29.81
C GLU A 10 -16.20 -4.79 -28.58
N VAL A 11 -16.33 -5.61 -27.52
CA VAL A 11 -15.49 -5.54 -26.31
C VAL A 11 -14.07 -6.03 -26.62
N ASP A 12 -13.96 -7.15 -27.34
CA ASP A 12 -12.65 -7.63 -27.82
C ASP A 12 -11.97 -6.61 -28.72
N GLY A 13 -12.72 -5.94 -29.59
CA GLY A 13 -12.23 -4.84 -30.42
C GLY A 13 -11.73 -3.65 -29.59
N LEU A 14 -12.43 -3.28 -28.54
CA LEU A 14 -11.98 -2.23 -27.61
C LEU A 14 -10.68 -2.62 -26.89
N MET A 15 -10.59 -3.85 -26.38
CA MET A 15 -9.37 -4.35 -25.71
C MET A 15 -8.17 -4.40 -26.68
N ALA A 16 -8.38 -4.77 -27.92
CA ALA A 16 -7.35 -4.75 -28.96
C ALA A 16 -6.85 -3.31 -29.22
N ARG A 17 -7.74 -2.34 -29.36
CA ARG A 17 -7.37 -0.92 -29.57
C ARG A 17 -6.62 -0.34 -28.37
N ILE A 18 -7.03 -0.65 -27.13
CA ILE A 18 -6.29 -0.24 -25.92
C ILE A 18 -4.86 -0.79 -25.98
N ARG A 19 -4.68 -2.06 -26.38
CA ARG A 19 -3.37 -2.68 -26.51
C ARG A 19 -2.51 -2.05 -27.60
N GLU A 20 -3.11 -1.76 -28.77
CA GLU A 20 -2.41 -1.15 -29.90
C GLU A 20 -1.98 0.30 -29.64
N ARG A 21 -2.74 1.03 -28.82
CA ARG A 21 -2.45 2.43 -28.46
C ARG A 21 -1.46 2.57 -27.30
N GLY A 22 -1.09 1.48 -26.65
CA GLY A 22 -0.18 1.48 -25.51
C GLY A 22 1.15 0.81 -25.82
N VAL A 23 2.19 1.28 -25.14
CA VAL A 23 3.51 0.65 -25.05
C VAL A 23 3.52 -0.25 -23.81
N PRO A 24 4.16 -1.44 -23.83
CA PRO A 24 4.30 -2.27 -22.64
C PRO A 24 4.87 -1.48 -21.46
N LEU A 25 4.25 -1.59 -20.27
CA LEU A 25 4.62 -0.80 -19.09
C LEU A 25 6.12 -0.84 -18.79
N ALA A 26 6.75 -2.03 -18.85
CA ALA A 26 8.18 -2.17 -18.58
C ALA A 26 9.06 -1.42 -19.60
N GLU A 27 8.61 -1.31 -20.85
CA GLU A 27 9.27 -0.55 -21.91
C GLU A 27 9.03 0.95 -21.72
N PHE A 28 7.78 1.35 -21.43
CA PHE A 28 7.39 2.74 -21.21
C PHE A 28 8.20 3.41 -20.10
N ILE A 29 8.40 2.70 -18.97
CA ILE A 29 9.13 3.24 -17.82
C ILE A 29 10.61 2.86 -17.78
N GLY A 30 11.08 1.95 -18.66
CA GLY A 30 12.46 1.47 -18.66
C GLY A 30 12.83 0.63 -17.42
N ALA A 31 11.85 0.07 -16.68
CA ALA A 31 12.07 -0.67 -15.45
C ALA A 31 11.16 -1.90 -15.36
N LYS A 32 11.51 -2.82 -14.46
CA LYS A 32 10.69 -3.99 -14.12
C LYS A 32 10.28 -3.94 -12.65
N PRO A 33 9.14 -4.55 -12.31
CA PRO A 33 8.73 -4.61 -10.91
C PRO A 33 9.68 -5.51 -10.11
N LEU A 34 9.98 -5.09 -8.89
CA LEU A 34 10.80 -5.80 -7.94
C LEU A 34 9.91 -6.38 -6.84
N TYR A 35 10.33 -7.48 -6.24
CA TYR A 35 9.56 -8.15 -5.18
C TYR A 35 9.83 -7.52 -3.82
N GLY A 36 8.84 -7.55 -2.94
CA GLY A 36 9.03 -7.26 -1.52
C GLY A 36 9.93 -8.29 -0.82
N ILE A 37 10.21 -8.04 0.45
CA ILE A 37 11.19 -8.82 1.22
C ILE A 37 10.54 -10.09 1.78
N LYS A 38 11.24 -11.22 1.64
CA LYS A 38 10.92 -12.48 2.28
C LYS A 38 11.83 -12.68 3.48
N THR A 39 11.25 -12.69 4.67
CA THR A 39 12.00 -12.82 5.94
C THR A 39 12.40 -14.26 6.26
N GLY A 40 11.60 -15.22 5.77
CA GLY A 40 11.70 -16.63 6.15
C GLY A 40 11.27 -16.94 7.61
N LEU A 41 11.17 -15.91 8.48
CA LEU A 41 10.66 -16.00 9.85
C LEU A 41 10.16 -14.61 10.30
N ASN A 42 8.90 -14.33 10.07
CA ASN A 42 8.31 -13.02 10.36
C ASN A 42 8.46 -12.60 11.82
N GLU A 43 8.29 -13.53 12.76
CA GLU A 43 8.40 -13.29 14.20
C GLU A 43 9.73 -12.64 14.64
N ALA A 44 10.83 -12.91 13.91
CA ALA A 44 12.13 -12.34 14.21
C ALA A 44 12.35 -10.95 13.62
N PHE A 45 11.68 -10.63 12.51
CA PHE A 45 11.95 -9.41 11.74
C PHE A 45 10.81 -8.40 11.74
N LEU A 46 9.57 -8.83 12.03
CA LEU A 46 8.41 -7.94 12.08
C LEU A 46 8.01 -7.68 13.52
N ILE A 47 8.00 -6.43 13.90
CA ILE A 47 7.74 -5.97 15.27
C ILE A 47 6.69 -4.85 15.28
N ASP A 48 5.99 -4.72 16.39
CA ASP A 48 5.06 -3.62 16.65
C ASP A 48 5.74 -2.36 17.23
N ASP A 49 4.98 -1.30 17.43
CA ASP A 49 5.47 -0.03 17.95
C ASP A 49 6.06 -0.17 19.36
N ASP A 50 5.46 -1.00 20.24
CA ASP A 50 5.91 -1.18 21.60
C ASP A 50 7.28 -1.88 21.64
N THR A 51 7.42 -2.96 20.87
CA THR A 51 8.69 -3.68 20.71
C THR A 51 9.76 -2.77 20.09
N ARG A 52 9.43 -2.02 19.05
CA ARG A 52 10.34 -1.05 18.43
C ARG A 52 10.83 -0.02 19.45
N THR A 53 9.89 0.56 20.20
CA THR A 53 10.20 1.57 21.22
C THR A 53 11.14 1.01 22.29
N ALA A 54 10.91 -0.22 22.75
CA ALA A 54 11.77 -0.88 23.71
C ALA A 54 13.18 -1.13 23.15
N LEU A 55 13.29 -1.66 21.92
CA LEU A 55 14.57 -1.93 21.26
C LEU A 55 15.40 -0.64 21.09
N ILE A 56 14.78 0.44 20.62
CA ILE A 56 15.46 1.74 20.39
C ILE A 56 15.85 2.39 21.74
N ARG A 57 15.02 2.28 22.75
CA ARG A 57 15.36 2.81 24.09
C ARG A 57 16.61 2.12 24.65
N ASP A 58 16.72 0.80 24.47
CA ASP A 58 17.82 0.00 25.00
C ASP A 58 19.08 0.06 24.10
N ASP A 59 18.89 0.33 22.81
CA ASP A 59 19.95 0.49 21.79
C ASP A 59 19.52 1.50 20.70
N PRO A 60 19.77 2.80 20.89
CA PRO A 60 19.40 3.83 19.92
C PRO A 60 20.00 3.63 18.52
N GLY A 61 21.13 2.92 18.40
CA GLY A 61 21.78 2.64 17.12
C GLY A 61 20.95 1.78 16.18
N CYS A 62 20.04 0.95 16.72
CA CYS A 62 19.18 0.09 15.89
C CYS A 62 18.05 0.84 15.18
N ALA A 63 17.77 2.10 15.53
CA ALA A 63 16.70 2.88 14.92
C ALA A 63 16.86 3.00 13.39
N ALA A 64 18.11 3.11 12.91
CA ALA A 64 18.40 3.28 11.48
C ALA A 64 18.09 2.05 10.61
N ILE A 65 17.94 0.88 11.23
CA ILE A 65 17.68 -0.38 10.51
C ILE A 65 16.29 -0.96 10.81
N ILE A 66 15.44 -0.22 11.53
CA ILE A 66 14.04 -0.57 11.78
C ILE A 66 13.17 0.37 10.95
N ASN A 67 12.54 -0.18 9.92
CA ASN A 67 11.80 0.60 8.92
C ASN A 67 10.31 0.24 8.91
N PRO A 68 9.42 1.16 8.50
CA PRO A 68 8.00 0.87 8.32
C PRO A 68 7.80 -0.31 7.36
N TYR A 69 6.84 -1.18 7.69
CA TYR A 69 6.53 -2.37 6.89
C TYR A 69 5.05 -2.48 6.58
N LEU A 70 4.74 -2.86 5.34
CA LEU A 70 3.38 -3.10 4.86
C LEU A 70 3.13 -4.59 4.57
N ARG A 71 1.96 -5.03 4.96
CA ARG A 71 1.34 -6.26 4.44
C ARG A 71 0.57 -5.94 3.17
N GLY A 72 0.20 -6.93 2.38
CA GLY A 72 -0.61 -6.71 1.18
C GLY A 72 -1.93 -5.98 1.44
N GLN A 73 -2.58 -6.24 2.58
CA GLN A 73 -3.83 -5.56 2.97
C GLN A 73 -3.66 -4.08 3.32
N ASP A 74 -2.44 -3.63 3.58
CA ASP A 74 -2.12 -2.25 3.95
C ASP A 74 -1.82 -1.39 2.70
N ILE A 75 -1.83 -1.99 1.49
CA ILE A 75 -1.70 -1.25 0.23
C ILE A 75 -3.08 -0.76 -0.19
N GLY A 76 -3.30 0.53 0.01
CA GLY A 76 -4.50 1.23 -0.41
C GLY A 76 -4.46 1.61 -1.90
N ARG A 77 -5.51 2.27 -2.37
CA ARG A 77 -5.53 2.99 -3.64
C ARG A 77 -4.96 4.39 -3.40
N TRP A 78 -4.03 4.83 -4.22
CA TRP A 78 -3.28 6.08 -4.19
C TRP A 78 -2.17 6.14 -3.15
N VAL A 79 -2.44 5.89 -1.87
CA VAL A 79 -1.46 5.91 -0.79
C VAL A 79 -1.49 4.63 0.04
N PRO A 80 -0.37 4.19 0.61
CA PRO A 80 -0.34 3.05 1.52
C PRO A 80 -0.95 3.43 2.88
N ASP A 81 -1.60 2.48 3.56
CA ASP A 81 -2.15 2.65 4.90
C ASP A 81 -1.29 1.91 5.93
N TRP A 82 -0.17 2.53 6.30
CA TRP A 82 0.72 1.93 7.30
C TRP A 82 0.11 1.96 8.70
N ARG A 83 0.13 0.80 9.39
CA ARG A 83 -0.57 0.55 10.66
C ARG A 83 0.38 0.16 11.80
N GLY A 84 1.54 0.80 11.94
CA GLY A 84 2.44 0.59 13.07
C GLY A 84 3.20 -0.74 13.04
N LEU A 85 3.36 -1.37 11.87
CA LEU A 85 4.19 -2.56 11.73
C LEU A 85 5.56 -2.17 11.19
N TRP A 86 6.62 -2.67 11.83
CA TRP A 86 8.00 -2.36 11.52
C TRP A 86 8.78 -3.60 11.10
N MET A 87 9.82 -3.40 10.31
CA MET A 87 10.74 -4.45 9.88
C MET A 87 12.16 -4.14 10.32
N ILE A 88 12.80 -5.11 10.97
CA ILE A 88 14.24 -5.09 11.25
C ILE A 88 14.96 -5.47 9.95
N VAL A 89 15.69 -4.54 9.34
CA VAL A 89 16.32 -4.68 8.02
C VAL A 89 17.81 -4.97 8.18
N LEU A 90 18.15 -6.17 8.65
CA LEU A 90 19.51 -6.68 8.68
C LEU A 90 19.86 -7.28 7.31
N LYS A 91 20.32 -6.43 6.38
CA LYS A 91 20.72 -6.81 5.02
C LYS A 91 21.83 -7.88 5.05
N SER A 92 21.87 -8.74 4.04
CA SER A 92 22.95 -9.75 3.95
C SER A 92 24.32 -9.10 3.80
N SER A 93 25.30 -9.60 4.57
CA SER A 93 26.71 -9.25 4.39
C SER A 93 27.33 -9.78 3.09
N GLY A 94 26.56 -10.52 2.29
CA GLY A 94 26.95 -10.89 0.94
C GLY A 94 26.92 -9.72 -0.03
N ASN A 95 26.13 -8.67 0.22
CA ASN A 95 26.00 -7.48 -0.63
C ASN A 95 25.87 -6.16 0.14
N PHE A 96 26.08 -6.19 1.45
CA PHE A 96 26.09 -5.00 2.30
C PHE A 96 27.23 -5.08 3.32
N ALA A 97 27.99 -3.98 3.51
CA ALA A 97 29.11 -3.94 4.44
C ALA A 97 28.61 -3.69 5.87
N TRP A 98 28.72 -4.70 6.72
CA TRP A 98 28.50 -4.62 8.14
C TRP A 98 29.82 -4.75 8.92
N PRO A 99 29.91 -4.29 10.17
CA PRO A 99 31.10 -4.53 11.00
C PRO A 99 31.52 -6.00 11.08
N TRP A 100 30.57 -6.93 11.02
CA TRP A 100 30.80 -8.37 11.09
C TRP A 100 31.02 -9.07 9.74
N SER A 101 30.95 -8.36 8.60
CA SER A 101 30.97 -8.99 7.26
C SER A 101 32.18 -9.91 7.04
N ASP A 102 33.36 -9.52 7.54
CA ASP A 102 34.60 -10.28 7.36
C ASP A 102 35.16 -10.85 8.67
N ALA A 103 34.33 -10.88 9.75
CA ALA A 103 34.79 -11.27 11.09
C ALA A 103 34.83 -12.79 11.34
N GLY A 104 34.43 -13.62 10.38
CA GLY A 104 34.48 -15.09 10.52
C GLY A 104 33.76 -15.60 11.76
N GLU A 105 34.47 -16.28 12.64
CA GLU A 105 33.93 -16.83 13.89
C GLU A 105 33.55 -15.73 14.91
N GLU A 106 34.15 -14.56 14.83
CA GLU A 106 33.83 -13.41 15.68
C GLU A 106 32.57 -12.63 15.25
N ALA A 107 31.97 -12.99 14.12
CA ALA A 107 30.84 -12.23 13.52
C ALA A 107 29.65 -12.12 14.50
N GLU A 108 29.29 -13.19 15.19
CA GLU A 108 28.17 -13.17 16.14
C GLU A 108 28.47 -12.27 17.35
N ALA A 109 29.67 -12.35 17.91
CA ALA A 109 30.10 -11.48 19.01
C ALA A 109 30.14 -10.00 18.56
N MET A 110 30.49 -9.74 17.28
CA MET A 110 30.48 -8.39 16.73
C MET A 110 29.06 -7.88 16.50
N PHE A 111 28.14 -8.70 15.98
CA PHE A 111 26.71 -8.36 15.90
C PHE A 111 26.14 -8.00 17.29
N GLN A 112 26.41 -8.83 18.30
CA GLN A 112 25.99 -8.58 19.68
C GLN A 112 26.52 -7.24 20.24
N ARG A 113 27.77 -6.88 19.93
CA ARG A 113 28.36 -5.60 20.36
C ARG A 113 27.78 -4.41 19.61
N THR A 114 27.48 -4.58 18.30
CA THR A 114 26.97 -3.50 17.44
C THR A 114 25.52 -3.18 17.71
N TYR A 115 24.69 -4.23 17.90
CA TYR A 115 23.24 -4.12 18.13
C TYR A 115 22.78 -5.05 19.25
N PRO A 116 23.11 -4.73 20.51
CA PRO A 116 22.85 -5.62 21.65
C PRO A 116 21.35 -5.90 21.85
N SER A 117 20.47 -4.93 21.62
CA SER A 117 19.03 -5.12 21.76
C SER A 117 18.47 -6.05 20.69
N LEU A 118 18.91 -5.91 19.43
CA LEU A 118 18.49 -6.80 18.34
C LEU A 118 19.04 -8.21 18.52
N TYR A 119 20.27 -8.34 19.00
CA TYR A 119 20.82 -9.65 19.33
C TYR A 119 19.98 -10.34 20.42
N ALA A 120 19.65 -9.64 21.50
CA ALA A 120 18.81 -10.17 22.57
C ALA A 120 17.40 -10.56 22.07
N HIS A 121 16.82 -9.77 21.17
CA HIS A 121 15.52 -10.05 20.53
C HIS A 121 15.57 -11.31 19.66
N MET A 122 16.63 -11.49 18.87
CA MET A 122 16.73 -12.57 17.88
C MET A 122 17.32 -13.87 18.46
N LYS A 123 18.15 -13.81 19.50
CA LYS A 123 18.85 -14.96 20.06
C LYS A 123 17.94 -16.11 20.51
N PRO A 124 16.78 -15.87 21.15
CA PRO A 124 15.82 -16.95 21.48
C PRO A 124 15.27 -17.70 20.25
N LEU A 125 15.34 -17.10 19.07
CA LEU A 125 14.85 -17.65 17.81
C LEU A 125 15.98 -18.25 16.95
N GLN A 126 17.21 -18.34 17.45
CA GLN A 126 18.40 -18.68 16.67
C GLN A 126 18.25 -19.99 15.89
N ASP A 127 17.80 -21.07 16.54
CA ASP A 127 17.66 -22.38 15.86
C ASP A 127 16.70 -22.31 14.66
N ARG A 128 15.58 -21.60 14.84
CA ARG A 128 14.60 -21.36 13.77
C ARG A 128 15.16 -20.46 12.67
N LEU A 129 15.92 -19.45 13.03
CA LEU A 129 16.61 -18.55 12.12
C LEU A 129 17.70 -19.28 11.32
N MET A 130 18.44 -20.18 11.93
CA MET A 130 19.44 -21.04 11.26
C MET A 130 18.79 -22.01 10.27
N ALA A 131 17.60 -22.53 10.58
CA ALA A 131 16.88 -23.47 9.73
C ALA A 131 16.22 -22.81 8.49
N ARG A 132 16.14 -21.46 8.41
CA ARG A 132 15.55 -20.75 7.26
C ARG A 132 16.29 -21.04 5.96
N GLN A 133 15.54 -21.16 4.87
CA GLN A 133 16.10 -21.14 3.50
C GLN A 133 16.43 -19.71 3.05
N ASP A 134 15.57 -18.73 3.41
CA ASP A 134 15.70 -17.32 3.06
C ASP A 134 16.50 -16.57 4.13
N LYS A 135 17.81 -16.84 4.21
CA LYS A 135 18.75 -16.15 5.12
C LYS A 135 19.94 -15.58 4.35
N GLY A 136 20.64 -14.62 4.94
CA GLY A 136 21.91 -14.10 4.46
C GLY A 136 23.09 -15.01 4.79
N ARG A 137 24.26 -14.43 4.87
CA ARG A 137 25.51 -15.14 5.23
C ARG A 137 25.46 -15.64 6.66
N TYR A 138 24.84 -14.86 7.55
CA TYR A 138 24.68 -15.18 8.96
C TYR A 138 23.20 -15.41 9.31
N TRP A 139 22.94 -16.12 10.39
CA TRP A 139 21.60 -16.54 10.78
C TRP A 139 20.64 -15.38 11.12
N TRP A 140 21.16 -14.22 11.53
CA TRP A 140 20.38 -13.02 11.82
C TRP A 140 20.10 -12.13 10.62
N GLU A 141 20.72 -12.40 9.47
CA GLU A 141 20.57 -11.58 8.28
C GLU A 141 19.38 -11.99 7.42
N LEU A 142 18.81 -11.01 6.72
CA LEU A 142 17.89 -11.24 5.61
C LEU A 142 18.66 -11.79 4.41
N ARG A 143 17.94 -12.43 3.47
CA ARG A 143 18.50 -12.90 2.21
C ARG A 143 19.17 -11.75 1.43
N ALA A 144 20.20 -12.06 0.68
CA ALA A 144 20.83 -11.12 -0.25
C ALA A 144 19.79 -10.58 -1.26
N CYS A 145 19.82 -9.26 -1.47
CA CYS A 145 18.91 -8.55 -2.35
C CYS A 145 19.65 -7.33 -2.93
N ASP A 146 19.84 -7.30 -4.26
CA ASP A 146 20.63 -6.26 -4.92
C ASP A 146 19.89 -4.92 -5.05
N TYR A 147 18.57 -4.91 -4.75
CA TYR A 147 17.70 -3.75 -4.91
C TYR A 147 17.13 -3.19 -3.60
N TYR A 148 17.81 -3.37 -2.48
CA TYR A 148 17.36 -2.78 -1.20
C TYR A 148 17.10 -1.26 -1.31
N GLY A 149 17.89 -0.54 -2.11
CA GLY A 149 17.71 0.90 -2.35
C GLY A 149 16.35 1.28 -2.94
N ALA A 150 15.68 0.37 -3.65
CA ALA A 150 14.35 0.63 -4.19
C ALA A 150 13.26 0.78 -3.11
N PHE A 151 13.50 0.27 -1.90
CA PHE A 151 12.60 0.46 -0.76
C PHE A 151 12.77 1.83 -0.09
N ASP A 152 13.90 2.48 -0.31
CA ASP A 152 14.27 3.75 0.31
C ASP A 152 13.97 4.95 -0.60
N THR A 153 13.67 4.71 -1.89
CA THR A 153 13.39 5.74 -2.90
C THR A 153 11.88 5.85 -3.21
N PRO A 154 11.43 6.94 -3.86
CA PRO A 154 10.06 7.05 -4.36
C PRO A 154 9.66 5.90 -5.27
N LYS A 155 8.43 5.40 -5.12
CA LYS A 155 7.99 4.17 -5.79
C LYS A 155 6.48 4.05 -5.90
N ILE A 156 6.03 3.29 -6.91
CA ILE A 156 4.65 2.78 -6.99
C ILE A 156 4.64 1.32 -6.48
N ILE A 157 3.63 0.97 -5.70
CA ILE A 157 3.50 -0.32 -5.01
C ILE A 157 2.17 -0.95 -5.39
N HIS A 158 2.14 -2.27 -5.59
CA HIS A 158 0.90 -3.04 -5.72
C HIS A 158 1.04 -4.46 -5.17
N THR A 159 -0.10 -5.13 -4.95
CA THR A 159 -0.16 -6.54 -4.53
C THR A 159 -0.22 -7.47 -5.73
N ASP A 160 0.23 -8.72 -5.57
CA ASP A 160 0.09 -9.77 -6.59
C ASP A 160 -1.37 -10.25 -6.73
N ILE A 161 -2.19 -10.09 -5.69
CA ILE A 161 -3.62 -10.44 -5.67
C ILE A 161 -4.42 -9.18 -5.43
N ALA A 162 -5.28 -8.82 -6.35
CA ALA A 162 -6.10 -7.61 -6.27
C ALA A 162 -7.56 -7.89 -6.62
N TRP A 163 -8.48 -7.37 -5.79
CA TRP A 163 -9.93 -7.39 -6.06
C TRP A 163 -10.44 -6.09 -6.67
N ARG A 164 -9.63 -5.05 -6.65
CA ARG A 164 -9.90 -3.71 -7.16
C ARG A 164 -8.57 -3.03 -7.48
N PRO A 165 -8.53 -1.92 -8.24
CA PRO A 165 -7.30 -1.17 -8.42
C PRO A 165 -6.78 -0.70 -7.05
N GLN A 166 -5.55 -1.08 -6.74
CA GLN A 166 -4.86 -0.77 -5.48
C GLN A 166 -3.38 -0.54 -5.79
N PHE A 167 -3.12 0.56 -6.49
CA PHE A 167 -1.77 1.03 -6.77
C PHE A 167 -1.52 2.25 -5.91
N ALA A 168 -0.49 2.20 -5.07
CA ALA A 168 -0.14 3.23 -4.12
C ALA A 168 1.21 3.84 -4.47
N PHE A 169 1.36 5.13 -4.23
CA PHE A 169 2.64 5.83 -4.30
C PHE A 169 3.18 6.08 -2.89
N SER A 170 4.50 5.97 -2.71
CA SER A 170 5.20 6.38 -1.51
C SER A 170 6.56 6.96 -1.88
N ASP A 171 6.90 8.11 -1.32
CA ASP A 171 8.22 8.74 -1.39
C ASP A 171 9.09 8.44 -0.16
N ALA A 172 8.50 7.87 0.88
CA ALA A 172 9.18 7.50 2.11
C ALA A 172 9.82 6.11 2.06
N PRO A 173 10.87 5.85 2.86
CA PRO A 173 11.36 4.49 3.08
C PRO A 173 10.25 3.59 3.57
N LEU A 174 10.00 2.48 2.84
CA LEU A 174 8.89 1.59 3.11
C LEU A 174 9.18 0.19 2.58
N TYR A 175 9.11 -0.80 3.47
CA TYR A 175 9.33 -2.20 3.17
C TYR A 175 8.00 -2.95 3.13
N PHE A 176 7.94 -4.07 2.44
CA PHE A 176 6.70 -4.86 2.31
C PHE A 176 6.95 -6.32 1.99
N VAL A 177 5.89 -7.12 2.19
CA VAL A 177 5.90 -8.56 1.99
C VAL A 177 6.19 -8.93 0.53
N ASN A 178 6.79 -10.11 0.34
CA ASN A 178 7.18 -10.62 -0.98
C ASN A 178 6.01 -10.91 -1.96
N THR A 179 4.76 -10.80 -1.53
CA THR A 179 3.56 -10.83 -2.39
C THR A 179 3.16 -9.44 -2.88
N CYS A 180 3.98 -8.43 -2.60
CA CYS A 180 3.85 -7.09 -3.14
C CYS A 180 5.00 -6.81 -4.09
N TYR A 181 4.75 -5.90 -5.03
CA TYR A 181 5.72 -5.47 -6.01
C TYR A 181 5.96 -3.98 -5.91
N VAL A 182 7.18 -3.57 -6.22
CA VAL A 182 7.57 -2.16 -6.31
C VAL A 182 8.06 -1.83 -7.70
N TRP A 183 7.62 -0.67 -8.19
CA TRP A 183 8.14 0.00 -9.37
C TRP A 183 8.90 1.23 -8.89
N PRO A 184 10.23 1.29 -9.02
CA PRO A 184 11.03 2.42 -8.54
C PRO A 184 10.92 3.62 -9.48
N ILE A 185 9.73 4.20 -9.56
CA ILE A 185 9.37 5.32 -10.44
C ILE A 185 8.49 6.34 -9.71
N THR A 186 8.49 7.57 -10.24
CA THR A 186 7.70 8.72 -9.77
C THR A 186 6.69 9.22 -10.80
N ASP A 187 6.39 8.44 -11.82
CA ASP A 187 5.50 8.85 -12.92
C ASP A 187 4.04 8.81 -12.47
N PHE A 188 3.45 9.97 -12.19
CA PHE A 188 2.07 10.10 -11.74
C PHE A 188 1.05 9.84 -12.85
N PHE A 189 1.42 10.00 -14.13
CA PHE A 189 0.56 9.56 -15.22
C PHE A 189 0.42 8.03 -15.23
N VAL A 190 1.51 7.30 -15.01
CA VAL A 190 1.46 5.85 -14.87
C VAL A 190 0.59 5.44 -13.69
N LEU A 191 0.71 6.10 -12.54
CA LEU A 191 -0.13 5.84 -11.37
C LEU A 191 -1.62 6.11 -11.66
N ALA A 192 -1.92 7.19 -12.38
CA ALA A 192 -3.28 7.52 -12.84
C ALA A 192 -3.86 6.41 -13.72
N VAL A 193 -3.10 5.97 -14.73
CA VAL A 193 -3.50 4.87 -15.62
C VAL A 193 -3.73 3.59 -14.84
N MET A 194 -2.81 3.20 -13.95
CA MET A 194 -2.92 1.97 -13.14
C MET A 194 -4.17 1.95 -12.26
N ASN A 195 -4.60 3.09 -11.75
CA ASN A 195 -5.79 3.21 -10.91
C ASN A 195 -7.08 3.53 -11.70
N SER A 196 -7.00 3.68 -13.03
CA SER A 196 -8.14 4.08 -13.86
C SER A 196 -9.17 2.96 -14.06
N PRO A 197 -10.44 3.32 -14.31
CA PRO A 197 -11.46 2.36 -14.75
C PRO A 197 -11.08 1.65 -16.04
N LEU A 198 -10.46 2.36 -16.99
CA LEU A 198 -10.01 1.81 -18.27
C LEU A 198 -9.04 0.66 -18.08
N LEU A 199 -7.97 0.88 -17.30
CA LEU A 199 -6.97 -0.17 -17.13
C LEU A 199 -7.51 -1.33 -16.27
N TRP A 200 -8.43 -1.06 -15.32
CA TRP A 200 -9.11 -2.14 -14.60
C TRP A 200 -9.95 -3.01 -15.53
N ALA A 201 -10.72 -2.39 -16.45
CA ALA A 201 -11.51 -3.11 -17.45
C ALA A 201 -10.61 -3.97 -18.36
N PHE A 202 -9.41 -3.48 -18.71
CA PHE A 202 -8.41 -4.23 -19.45
C PHE A 202 -7.81 -5.37 -18.64
N MET A 203 -7.36 -5.10 -17.40
CA MET A 203 -6.77 -6.12 -16.51
C MET A 203 -7.75 -7.24 -16.22
N TRP A 204 -9.02 -6.92 -15.96
CA TRP A 204 -10.06 -7.91 -15.69
C TRP A 204 -10.18 -8.95 -16.80
N ARG A 205 -10.07 -8.53 -18.05
CA ARG A 205 -10.22 -9.40 -19.22
C ARG A 205 -8.95 -10.12 -19.64
N ASN A 206 -7.80 -9.69 -19.18
CA ASN A 206 -6.52 -10.18 -19.66
C ASN A 206 -5.64 -10.82 -18.56
N ALA A 207 -5.87 -10.51 -17.28
CA ALA A 207 -5.13 -11.12 -16.18
C ALA A 207 -5.68 -12.52 -15.85
N GLN A 208 -4.86 -13.32 -15.20
CA GLN A 208 -5.31 -14.58 -14.63
C GLN A 208 -6.23 -14.32 -13.43
N HIS A 209 -7.40 -14.96 -13.40
CA HIS A 209 -8.31 -14.92 -12.27
C HIS A 209 -7.91 -15.93 -11.20
N GLY A 210 -8.01 -15.49 -9.95
CA GLY A 210 -7.83 -16.31 -8.76
C GLY A 210 -9.17 -16.62 -8.07
N LYS A 211 -9.09 -17.03 -6.81
CA LYS A 211 -10.27 -17.29 -5.98
C LYS A 211 -11.04 -15.97 -5.72
N ASP A 212 -12.37 -16.09 -5.65
CA ASP A 212 -13.28 -14.96 -5.34
C ASP A 212 -13.12 -13.77 -6.31
N GLU A 213 -12.90 -14.07 -7.59
CA GLU A 213 -12.71 -13.09 -8.67
C GLU A 213 -11.52 -12.13 -8.47
N ALA A 214 -10.52 -12.52 -7.69
CA ALA A 214 -9.30 -11.75 -7.58
C ALA A 214 -8.48 -11.85 -8.88
N LEU A 215 -7.81 -10.77 -9.24
CA LEU A 215 -6.83 -10.78 -10.34
C LEU A 215 -5.44 -11.11 -9.82
N ARG A 216 -4.68 -11.88 -10.60
CA ARG A 216 -3.26 -12.14 -10.37
C ARG A 216 -2.43 -11.13 -11.14
N LEU A 217 -1.99 -10.08 -10.43
CA LEU A 217 -1.17 -9.00 -10.98
C LEU A 217 0.32 -9.32 -10.87
N ILE A 218 0.70 -10.49 -11.40
CA ILE A 218 2.09 -10.99 -11.34
C ILE A 218 3.00 -10.25 -12.30
N HIS A 219 4.30 -10.33 -12.04
CA HIS A 219 5.37 -9.67 -12.80
C HIS A 219 5.20 -9.80 -14.33
N SER A 220 5.01 -11.02 -14.84
CA SER A 220 4.94 -11.27 -16.29
C SER A 220 3.75 -10.59 -16.96
N PHE A 221 2.62 -10.47 -16.27
CA PHE A 221 1.45 -9.76 -16.75
C PHE A 221 1.62 -8.24 -16.65
N MET A 222 2.06 -7.76 -15.49
CA MET A 222 2.19 -6.34 -15.23
C MET A 222 3.17 -5.64 -16.18
N THR A 223 4.27 -6.31 -16.54
CA THR A 223 5.25 -5.75 -17.51
C THR A 223 4.68 -5.49 -18.89
N THR A 224 3.60 -6.18 -19.26
CA THR A 224 2.96 -6.09 -20.59
C THR A 224 1.74 -5.17 -20.64
N LEU A 225 1.37 -4.51 -19.54
CA LEU A 225 0.25 -3.59 -19.53
C LEU A 225 0.46 -2.47 -20.55
N PRO A 226 -0.53 -2.21 -21.41
CA PRO A 226 -0.39 -1.17 -22.43
C PRO A 226 -0.56 0.22 -21.78
N ILE A 227 0.46 1.07 -21.84
CA ILE A 227 0.45 2.45 -21.37
C ILE A 227 0.49 3.38 -22.58
N ALA A 228 -0.54 4.21 -22.76
CA ALA A 228 -0.58 5.17 -23.84
C ALA A 228 0.44 6.29 -23.64
N GLU A 229 1.07 6.76 -24.71
CA GLU A 229 1.95 7.93 -24.68
C GLU A 229 1.10 9.21 -24.46
N PRO A 230 1.24 9.91 -23.33
CA PRO A 230 0.51 11.14 -23.08
C PRO A 230 1.13 12.31 -23.86
N THR A 231 0.30 13.28 -24.23
CA THR A 231 0.83 14.60 -24.61
C THR A 231 1.43 15.31 -23.42
N ALA A 232 2.27 16.32 -23.64
CA ALA A 232 2.85 17.11 -22.55
C ALA A 232 1.75 17.72 -21.64
N GLU A 233 0.65 18.19 -22.23
CA GLU A 233 -0.50 18.72 -21.49
C GLU A 233 -1.15 17.66 -20.58
N ILE A 234 -1.41 16.46 -21.11
CA ILE A 234 -1.98 15.34 -20.34
C ILE A 234 -1.05 14.96 -19.19
N ARG A 235 0.25 14.93 -19.43
CA ARG A 235 1.23 14.59 -18.39
C ARG A 235 1.23 15.62 -17.26
N THR A 236 1.27 16.92 -17.60
CA THR A 236 1.22 18.01 -16.61
C THR A 236 -0.08 17.96 -15.80
N GLN A 237 -1.23 17.75 -16.43
CA GLN A 237 -2.50 17.63 -15.73
C GLN A 237 -2.53 16.40 -14.81
N ALA A 238 -1.99 15.26 -15.25
CA ALA A 238 -1.88 14.06 -14.39
C ALA A 238 -1.01 14.33 -13.15
N GLU A 239 0.13 15.00 -13.32
CA GLU A 239 1.02 15.37 -12.24
C GLU A 239 0.32 16.25 -11.19
N GLU A 240 -0.39 17.28 -11.63
CA GLU A 240 -1.14 18.19 -10.74
C GLU A 240 -2.27 17.47 -9.99
N TRP A 241 -3.13 16.76 -10.71
CA TRP A 241 -4.32 16.15 -10.11
C TRP A 241 -3.99 14.94 -9.23
N VAL A 242 -3.01 14.14 -9.62
CA VAL A 242 -2.57 13.02 -8.80
C VAL A 242 -1.85 13.52 -7.56
N ALA A 243 -1.01 14.56 -7.65
CA ALA A 243 -0.37 15.15 -6.46
C ALA A 243 -1.41 15.66 -5.45
N GLU A 244 -2.46 16.38 -5.92
CA GLU A 244 -3.58 16.80 -5.07
C GLU A 244 -4.28 15.58 -4.44
N LEU A 245 -4.56 14.55 -5.25
CA LEU A 245 -5.24 13.35 -4.78
C LEU A 245 -4.43 12.58 -3.73
N LEU A 246 -3.11 12.49 -3.91
CA LEU A 246 -2.21 11.87 -2.92
C LEU A 246 -2.25 12.64 -1.59
N THR A 247 -2.19 13.97 -1.64
CA THR A 247 -2.30 14.83 -0.46
C THR A 247 -3.62 14.62 0.26
N LEU A 248 -4.75 14.69 -0.46
CA LEU A 248 -6.08 14.48 0.12
C LEU A 248 -6.24 13.07 0.72
N SER A 249 -5.65 12.08 0.08
CA SER A 249 -5.69 10.69 0.58
C SER A 249 -4.87 10.51 1.85
N GLN A 250 -3.69 11.12 1.91
CA GLN A 250 -2.84 11.12 3.11
C GLN A 250 -3.52 11.86 4.26
N ASP A 251 -4.05 13.06 4.02
CA ASP A 251 -4.78 13.85 5.02
C ASP A 251 -6.00 13.09 5.58
N ALA A 252 -6.70 12.31 4.73
CA ALA A 252 -7.80 11.48 5.17
C ALA A 252 -7.35 10.39 6.16
N GLN A 253 -6.21 9.73 5.89
CA GLN A 253 -5.64 8.73 6.78
C GLN A 253 -5.16 9.35 8.09
N ASP A 254 -4.48 10.50 8.03
CA ASP A 254 -3.94 11.17 9.21
C ASP A 254 -5.08 11.65 10.12
N GLN A 255 -6.12 12.26 9.55
CA GLN A 255 -7.31 12.67 10.28
C GLN A 255 -8.02 11.48 10.96
N SER A 256 -8.18 10.37 10.24
CA SER A 256 -8.77 9.16 10.81
C SER A 256 -7.94 8.60 11.95
N ARG A 257 -6.61 8.58 11.79
CA ARG A 257 -5.66 8.11 12.81
C ARG A 257 -5.67 9.00 14.05
N GLU A 258 -5.77 10.32 13.86
CA GLU A 258 -5.88 11.29 14.94
C GLU A 258 -7.15 11.05 15.77
N LEU A 259 -8.32 10.98 15.13
CA LEU A 259 -9.59 10.71 15.80
C LEU A 259 -9.57 9.38 16.56
N LEU A 260 -9.10 8.31 15.93
CA LEU A 260 -9.04 6.98 16.56
C LEU A 260 -8.04 6.94 17.72
N THR A 261 -6.93 7.68 17.62
CA THR A 261 -5.96 7.82 18.70
C THR A 261 -6.56 8.58 19.89
N TRP A 262 -7.26 9.67 19.63
CA TRP A 262 -7.99 10.40 20.66
C TRP A 262 -9.02 9.51 21.37
N LEU A 263 -9.83 8.75 20.62
CA LEU A 263 -10.80 7.79 21.20
C LEU A 263 -10.12 6.73 22.07
N ARG A 264 -8.94 6.27 21.67
CA ARG A 264 -8.15 5.31 22.45
C ARG A 264 -7.64 5.91 23.75
N LEU A 265 -7.01 7.08 23.69
CA LEU A 265 -6.37 7.70 24.83
C LEU A 265 -7.38 8.21 25.87
N GLU A 266 -8.44 8.88 25.42
CA GLU A 266 -9.41 9.52 26.31
C GLU A 266 -10.52 8.60 26.76
N LEU A 267 -10.90 7.64 25.91
CA LEU A 267 -12.11 6.81 26.16
C LEU A 267 -11.83 5.32 26.26
N GLY A 268 -10.56 4.90 26.08
CA GLY A 268 -10.13 3.51 26.17
C GLY A 268 -10.66 2.64 25.02
N VAL A 269 -10.89 3.21 23.84
CA VAL A 269 -11.35 2.47 22.66
C VAL A 269 -10.17 1.86 21.93
N ASP A 270 -9.64 0.74 22.42
CA ASP A 270 -8.46 0.08 21.83
C ASP A 270 -8.76 -0.61 20.49
N GLN A 271 -10.02 -1.05 20.29
CA GLN A 271 -10.45 -1.74 19.08
C GLN A 271 -11.65 -1.01 18.45
N PRO A 272 -11.41 0.03 17.64
CA PRO A 272 -12.49 0.85 17.08
C PRO A 272 -13.43 0.06 16.17
N GLY A 273 -12.90 -0.87 15.37
CA GLY A 273 -13.64 -1.63 14.38
C GLY A 273 -14.10 -0.79 13.20
N GLN A 274 -14.55 -1.45 12.15
CA GLN A 274 -14.86 -0.84 10.86
C GLN A 274 -15.80 0.38 10.93
N ARG A 275 -16.81 0.35 11.81
CA ARG A 275 -17.79 1.47 11.92
C ARG A 275 -17.14 2.77 12.39
N LEU A 276 -16.22 2.72 13.37
CA LEU A 276 -15.48 3.92 13.79
C LEU A 276 -14.37 4.29 12.81
N GLU A 277 -13.82 3.34 12.07
CA GLU A 277 -12.87 3.62 10.97
C GLU A 277 -13.57 4.35 9.79
N THR A 278 -14.87 4.12 9.58
CA THR A 278 -15.70 4.84 8.60
C THR A 278 -16.63 5.88 9.27
N PHE A 279 -16.13 6.57 10.26
CA PHE A 279 -16.90 7.48 11.12
C PHE A 279 -17.71 8.54 10.36
N ALA A 280 -17.23 8.97 9.19
CA ALA A 280 -17.89 9.97 8.37
C ALA A 280 -19.26 9.53 7.84
N ASP A 281 -19.52 8.22 7.77
CA ASP A 281 -20.79 7.64 7.32
C ASP A 281 -21.81 7.58 8.45
N LEU A 282 -21.40 7.82 9.70
CA LEU A 282 -22.28 7.77 10.87
C LEU A 282 -23.00 9.12 11.10
N SER A 283 -24.17 9.03 11.73
CA SER A 283 -24.75 10.19 12.42
C SER A 283 -24.00 10.43 13.74
N GLY A 284 -24.11 11.62 14.33
CA GLY A 284 -23.54 11.90 15.65
C GLY A 284 -24.02 10.93 16.73
N ASP A 285 -25.31 10.59 16.72
CA ASP A 285 -25.91 9.62 17.67
C ASP A 285 -25.35 8.21 17.47
N ASP A 286 -25.24 7.76 16.20
CA ASP A 286 -24.65 6.45 15.87
C ASP A 286 -23.16 6.38 16.25
N PHE A 287 -22.42 7.46 16.04
CA PHE A 287 -21.03 7.55 16.45
C PHE A 287 -20.87 7.41 17.96
N VAL A 288 -21.65 8.18 18.74
CA VAL A 288 -21.65 8.07 20.21
C VAL A 288 -22.07 6.67 20.66
N ALA A 289 -23.07 6.07 20.01
CA ALA A 289 -23.52 4.71 20.33
C ALA A 289 -22.42 3.66 20.06
N GLU A 290 -21.69 3.78 18.92
CA GLU A 290 -20.62 2.86 18.60
C GLU A 290 -19.41 3.06 19.54
N VAL A 291 -19.05 4.29 19.91
CA VAL A 291 -18.03 4.57 20.92
C VAL A 291 -18.39 3.91 22.26
N ARG A 292 -19.65 4.07 22.73
CA ARG A 292 -20.11 3.41 23.97
C ARG A 292 -19.93 1.90 23.94
N LYS A 293 -20.25 1.28 22.81
CA LYS A 293 -20.15 -0.17 22.60
C LYS A 293 -18.69 -0.66 22.62
N ARG A 294 -17.73 0.17 22.15
CA ARG A 294 -16.33 -0.19 22.01
C ARG A 294 -15.47 0.12 23.25
N ARG A 295 -16.00 0.87 24.19
CA ARG A 295 -15.32 1.15 25.47
C ARG A 295 -15.15 -0.12 26.30
N PRO A 296 -14.13 -0.17 27.20
CA PRO A 296 -13.92 -1.30 28.10
C PRO A 296 -15.16 -1.65 28.93
N LYS A 297 -15.36 -2.93 29.18
CA LYS A 297 -16.44 -3.37 30.09
C LYS A 297 -16.21 -2.80 31.49
N GLY A 298 -17.22 -2.17 32.07
CA GLY A 298 -17.14 -1.54 33.38
C GLY A 298 -16.66 -0.09 33.37
N ALA A 299 -16.32 0.47 32.21
CA ALA A 299 -16.02 1.90 32.11
C ALA A 299 -17.20 2.76 32.61
N PRO A 300 -16.94 3.90 33.31
CA PRO A 300 -17.95 4.80 33.80
C PRO A 300 -18.90 5.26 32.68
N ARG A 301 -20.17 5.56 33.00
CA ARG A 301 -21.09 6.14 32.01
C ARG A 301 -20.52 7.45 31.49
N LEU A 302 -20.69 7.69 30.19
CA LEU A 302 -20.35 8.99 29.59
C LEU A 302 -21.23 10.08 30.23
N SER A 303 -20.58 11.13 30.72
CA SER A 303 -21.30 12.31 31.19
C SER A 303 -21.95 13.07 30.04
N PRO A 304 -22.98 13.90 30.28
CA PRO A 304 -23.56 14.73 29.23
C PRO A 304 -22.48 15.59 28.51
N THR A 305 -21.52 16.14 29.25
CA THR A 305 -20.41 16.95 28.70
C THR A 305 -19.58 16.14 27.69
N VAL A 306 -19.18 14.91 28.05
CA VAL A 306 -18.41 14.05 27.15
C VAL A 306 -19.23 13.63 25.92
N ILE A 307 -20.54 13.45 26.06
CA ILE A 307 -21.41 13.16 24.92
C ILE A 307 -21.46 14.35 23.95
N THR A 308 -21.57 15.58 24.48
CA THR A 308 -21.56 16.81 23.67
C THR A 308 -20.22 16.94 22.94
N GLU A 309 -19.09 16.79 23.66
CA GLU A 309 -17.75 16.81 23.08
C GLU A 309 -17.56 15.78 21.96
N LEU A 310 -18.02 14.53 22.19
CA LEU A 310 -18.00 13.47 21.16
C LEU A 310 -18.79 13.86 19.92
N THR A 311 -19.96 14.46 20.10
CA THR A 311 -20.84 14.85 18.98
C THR A 311 -20.23 16.01 18.20
N GLU A 312 -19.67 17.02 18.87
CA GLU A 312 -19.02 18.17 18.24
C GLU A 312 -17.72 17.73 17.50
N THR A 313 -16.91 16.89 18.15
CA THR A 313 -15.70 16.33 17.54
C THR A 313 -16.09 15.52 16.30
N HIS A 314 -17.05 14.61 16.40
CA HIS A 314 -17.52 13.83 15.25
C HIS A 314 -18.01 14.74 14.12
N GLN A 315 -18.82 15.75 14.42
CA GLN A 315 -19.34 16.66 13.40
C GLN A 315 -18.19 17.33 12.64
N HIS A 316 -17.22 17.88 13.34
CA HIS A 316 -16.06 18.55 12.74
C HIS A 316 -15.28 17.60 11.83
N TYR A 317 -14.92 16.41 12.32
CA TYR A 317 -14.15 15.44 11.56
C TYR A 317 -14.94 14.87 10.37
N ALA A 318 -16.24 14.60 10.56
CA ALA A 318 -17.11 14.03 9.53
C ALA A 318 -17.39 15.02 8.39
N GLU A 319 -17.60 16.31 8.69
CA GLU A 319 -17.78 17.35 7.67
C GLU A 319 -16.54 17.45 6.78
N THR A 320 -15.36 17.61 7.37
CA THR A 320 -14.09 17.68 6.65
C THR A 320 -13.84 16.42 5.81
N ALA A 321 -14.13 15.22 6.37
CA ALA A 321 -13.95 13.96 5.65
C ALA A 321 -14.90 13.84 4.45
N ARG A 322 -16.16 14.31 4.58
CA ARG A 322 -17.14 14.30 3.48
C ARG A 322 -16.78 15.28 2.36
N GLU A 323 -16.37 16.50 2.71
CA GLU A 323 -15.90 17.49 1.72
C GLU A 323 -14.69 16.94 0.94
N ARG A 324 -13.71 16.39 1.65
CA ARG A 324 -12.54 15.74 1.04
C ARG A 324 -12.97 14.58 0.13
N ALA A 325 -13.89 13.73 0.55
CA ALA A 325 -14.38 12.62 -0.27
C ALA A 325 -15.10 13.09 -1.55
N ILE A 326 -15.77 14.24 -1.52
CA ILE A 326 -16.37 14.86 -2.71
C ILE A 326 -15.26 15.31 -3.69
N ARG A 327 -14.22 15.98 -3.19
CA ARG A 327 -13.11 16.44 -4.02
C ARG A 327 -12.31 15.26 -4.61
N VAL A 328 -12.03 14.23 -3.81
CA VAL A 328 -11.37 13.00 -4.27
C VAL A 328 -12.15 12.36 -5.42
N ARG A 329 -13.48 12.22 -5.29
CA ARG A 329 -14.31 11.68 -6.38
C ARG A 329 -14.32 12.54 -7.62
N ALA A 330 -14.30 13.86 -7.47
CA ALA A 330 -14.19 14.77 -8.62
C ALA A 330 -12.85 14.58 -9.35
N LEU A 331 -11.73 14.56 -8.62
CA LEU A 331 -10.40 14.29 -9.18
C LEU A 331 -10.30 12.93 -9.86
N GLU A 332 -10.85 11.88 -9.24
CA GLU A 332 -10.85 10.54 -9.85
C GLU A 332 -11.61 10.51 -11.18
N ARG A 333 -12.70 11.29 -11.30
CA ARG A 333 -13.44 11.44 -12.55
C ARG A 333 -12.62 12.21 -13.59
N GLU A 334 -12.03 13.34 -13.21
CA GLU A 334 -11.16 14.14 -14.07
C GLU A 334 -9.97 13.32 -14.59
N ILE A 335 -9.34 12.52 -13.69
CA ILE A 335 -8.26 11.59 -14.04
C ILE A 335 -8.75 10.48 -14.99
N SER A 336 -9.93 9.92 -14.75
CA SER A 336 -10.52 8.92 -15.66
C SER A 336 -10.69 9.47 -17.07
N ASP A 337 -11.24 10.68 -17.19
CA ASP A 337 -11.43 11.35 -18.48
C ASP A 337 -10.09 11.70 -19.13
N LEU A 338 -9.09 12.09 -18.34
CA LEU A 338 -7.74 12.35 -18.82
C LEU A 338 -7.10 11.08 -19.41
N VAL A 339 -7.24 9.94 -18.73
CA VAL A 339 -6.76 8.64 -19.20
C VAL A 339 -7.49 8.24 -20.48
N ASN A 340 -8.83 8.38 -20.54
CA ASN A 340 -9.59 8.09 -21.75
C ASN A 340 -9.10 8.91 -22.96
N ARG A 341 -8.78 10.20 -22.74
CA ARG A 341 -8.19 11.07 -23.78
C ARG A 341 -6.80 10.61 -24.20
N ALA A 342 -5.95 10.18 -23.27
CA ALA A 342 -4.62 9.65 -23.60
C ALA A 342 -4.71 8.41 -24.51
N TYR A 343 -5.71 7.55 -24.27
CA TYR A 343 -5.99 6.40 -25.13
C TYR A 343 -6.87 6.75 -26.34
N ARG A 344 -7.25 8.02 -26.54
CA ARG A 344 -8.08 8.51 -27.65
C ARG A 344 -9.38 7.72 -27.84
N LEU A 345 -10.02 7.36 -26.73
CA LEU A 345 -11.30 6.66 -26.81
C LEU A 345 -12.40 7.58 -27.32
N SER A 346 -13.29 7.04 -28.18
CA SER A 346 -14.52 7.73 -28.53
C SER A 346 -15.57 7.61 -27.42
N ASP A 347 -16.62 8.47 -27.49
CA ASP A 347 -17.72 8.42 -26.55
C ASP A 347 -18.42 7.04 -26.56
N GLU A 348 -18.56 6.43 -27.75
CA GLU A 348 -19.13 5.08 -27.88
C GLU A 348 -18.27 4.01 -27.26
N GLU A 349 -16.93 4.14 -27.31
CA GLU A 349 -15.98 3.22 -26.67
C GLU A 349 -16.04 3.37 -25.14
N ILE A 350 -16.17 4.60 -24.64
CA ILE A 350 -16.34 4.90 -23.20
C ILE A 350 -17.68 4.33 -22.72
N ASP A 351 -18.76 4.55 -23.43
CA ASP A 351 -20.07 3.99 -23.11
C ASP A 351 -20.05 2.46 -23.12
N LEU A 352 -19.39 1.84 -24.09
CA LEU A 352 -19.22 0.39 -24.13
C LEU A 352 -18.47 -0.14 -22.91
N MET A 353 -17.37 0.52 -22.54
CA MET A 353 -16.59 0.17 -21.34
C MET A 353 -17.47 0.19 -20.08
N TRP A 354 -18.30 1.22 -19.90
CA TRP A 354 -19.18 1.34 -18.74
C TRP A 354 -20.36 0.36 -18.76
N ARG A 355 -20.97 0.11 -19.91
CA ARG A 355 -22.05 -0.88 -20.05
C ARG A 355 -21.58 -2.32 -19.80
N THR A 356 -20.30 -2.58 -20.04
CA THR A 356 -19.66 -3.89 -19.83
C THR A 356 -18.67 -3.86 -18.65
N ALA A 357 -18.88 -2.91 -17.72
CA ALA A 357 -17.99 -2.72 -16.59
C ALA A 357 -17.83 -4.00 -15.76
N PRO A 358 -16.60 -4.45 -15.54
CA PRO A 358 -16.35 -5.63 -14.71
C PRO A 358 -16.63 -5.32 -13.22
N PRO A 359 -16.78 -6.36 -12.39
CA PRO A 359 -16.92 -6.20 -10.95
C PRO A 359 -15.84 -5.28 -10.36
N ARG A 360 -16.23 -4.46 -9.37
CA ARG A 360 -15.33 -3.59 -8.60
C ARG A 360 -14.54 -2.57 -9.44
N MET A 361 -14.97 -2.32 -10.67
CA MET A 361 -14.44 -1.21 -11.45
C MET A 361 -14.68 0.11 -10.70
N PRO A 362 -13.68 0.98 -10.59
CA PRO A 362 -13.86 2.26 -9.90
C PRO A 362 -15.03 3.05 -10.53
N ARG A 363 -15.93 3.53 -9.68
CA ARG A 363 -17.00 4.44 -10.10
C ARG A 363 -16.52 5.86 -9.77
N CYS A 364 -16.18 6.56 -10.79
CA CYS A 364 -15.78 7.96 -10.69
C CYS A 364 -16.99 8.89 -10.77
#